data_09767e59c30a484d82bcc5a9e2bedaa1
#
_entry.id   09767e59c30a484d82bcc5a9e2bedaa1
#
_cell.length_a   1.000
_cell.length_b   1.000
_cell.length_c   1.000
_cell.angle_alpha   90.00
_cell.angle_beta   90.00
_cell.angle_gamma   90.00
#
_symmetry.space_group_name_H-M   'P 1'
#
loop_
_entity.id
_entity.type
_entity.pdbx_description
1 polymer ?
#
loop_
_entity_poly.entity_id
_entity_poly.type
_entity_poly.pdbx_seq_one_letter_code
_entity_poly.pdbx_strand_id
1 'polypeptide(L)'
;MMPRRPPAMRSMARRPGHAGQRGVALLEALIAILILAIGLIGTLGLQVNSQAALAEASMRAEATIAANELIGVMNNDLDHLSDYAVAEDATPGARLEDWHAALAEHLPNASVVVAVTPAAGTKRTAVAVEIRWRRNETAQQNRHRIVTYLSRSA
;
A
#
# COMPACT_ATOMS: atom_id res chain seq x y z
N MET A 1 25.48 83.75 53.50
CA MET A 1 26.38 83.35 52.40
C MET A 1 26.40 81.79 52.39
N MET A 2 25.52 81.18 51.56
CA MET A 2 25.37 79.68 51.49
C MET A 2 26.22 79.16 50.32
N PRO A 3 27.01 78.12 50.51
CA PRO A 3 27.77 77.51 49.43
C PRO A 3 26.86 76.70 48.49
N ARG A 4 26.93 76.96 47.18
CA ARG A 4 26.27 76.17 46.10
C ARG A 4 26.93 74.82 46.00
N ARG A 5 26.09 73.74 46.04
CA ARG A 5 26.52 72.39 45.71
C ARG A 5 26.71 72.24 44.19
N PRO A 6 27.78 71.56 43.75
CA PRO A 6 28.01 71.27 42.33
C PRO A 6 27.03 70.14 41.85
N PRO A 7 26.65 70.16 40.52
CA PRO A 7 25.76 69.18 39.98
C PRO A 7 26.45 67.81 39.86
N ALA A 8 25.73 66.79 40.26
CA ALA A 8 26.17 65.38 40.15
C ALA A 8 26.34 64.98 38.68
N MET A 9 27.55 64.59 38.30
CA MET A 9 27.82 63.96 37.03
C MET A 9 27.09 62.62 36.92
N ARG A 10 26.09 62.49 36.04
CA ARG A 10 25.47 61.25 35.65
C ARG A 10 26.49 60.37 34.93
N SER A 11 26.96 59.33 35.55
CA SER A 11 27.74 58.28 34.94
C SER A 11 26.90 57.63 33.82
N MET A 12 27.28 57.83 32.55
CA MET A 12 26.76 57.06 31.42
C MET A 12 27.35 55.65 31.52
N ALA A 13 26.53 54.70 32.03
CA ALA A 13 26.85 53.30 31.98
C ALA A 13 26.97 52.87 30.51
N ARG A 14 28.18 52.55 30.04
CA ARG A 14 28.44 51.91 28.76
C ARG A 14 27.71 50.58 28.74
N ARG A 15 26.71 50.48 27.86
CA ARG A 15 26.09 49.19 27.52
C ARG A 15 27.15 48.29 26.88
N PRO A 16 27.39 47.07 27.40
CA PRO A 16 28.32 46.16 26.74
C PRO A 16 27.78 45.81 25.36
N GLY A 17 28.61 46.02 24.33
CA GLY A 17 28.26 45.72 22.95
C GLY A 17 28.12 44.24 22.73
N HIS A 18 26.98 43.83 22.15
CA HIS A 18 26.60 42.43 21.82
C HIS A 18 27.33 41.94 20.53
N ALA A 19 28.65 42.18 20.42
CA ALA A 19 29.41 41.77 19.23
C ALA A 19 29.74 40.28 19.17
N GLY A 20 29.56 39.51 20.28
CA GLY A 20 29.91 38.10 20.35
C GLY A 20 28.78 37.13 19.97
N GLN A 21 27.53 37.55 19.89
CA GLN A 21 26.36 36.65 19.69
C GLN A 21 26.05 36.29 18.24
N ARG A 22 26.57 37.01 17.26
CA ARG A 22 26.28 36.78 15.83
C ARG A 22 26.87 35.46 15.29
N GLY A 23 28.04 35.06 15.75
CA GLY A 23 28.69 33.82 15.33
C GLY A 23 28.00 32.55 15.88
N VAL A 24 27.52 32.63 17.13
CA VAL A 24 26.79 31.50 17.79
C VAL A 24 25.42 31.31 17.15
N ALA A 25 24.69 32.38 16.85
CA ALA A 25 23.38 32.33 16.20
C ALA A 25 23.43 31.71 14.79
N LEU A 26 24.52 31.95 14.03
CA LEU A 26 24.73 31.30 12.73
C LEU A 26 24.97 29.80 12.87
N LEU A 27 25.77 29.37 13.84
CA LEU A 27 26.01 27.95 14.11
C LEU A 27 24.73 27.25 14.56
N GLU A 28 23.96 27.88 15.43
CA GLU A 28 22.67 27.38 15.89
C GLU A 28 21.68 27.18 14.72
N ALA A 29 21.58 28.16 13.82
CA ALA A 29 20.76 28.07 12.62
C ALA A 29 21.22 26.93 11.70
N LEU A 30 22.52 26.73 11.52
CA LEU A 30 23.06 25.63 10.72
C LEU A 30 22.71 24.26 11.32
N ILE A 31 22.87 24.11 12.63
CA ILE A 31 22.53 22.88 13.34
C ILE A 31 21.02 22.62 13.25
N ALA A 32 20.19 23.66 13.44
CA ALA A 32 18.73 23.52 13.33
C ALA A 32 18.31 23.07 11.94
N ILE A 33 18.88 23.65 10.87
CA ILE A 33 18.60 23.24 9.48
C ILE A 33 19.08 21.81 9.22
N LEU A 34 20.23 21.41 9.75
CA LEU A 34 20.76 20.06 9.61
C LEU A 34 19.82 19.03 10.25
N ILE A 35 19.37 19.27 11.48
CA ILE A 35 18.44 18.39 12.19
C ILE A 35 17.09 18.32 11.44
N LEU A 36 16.59 19.45 10.95
CA LEU A 36 15.38 19.50 10.15
C LEU A 36 15.51 18.68 8.85
N ALA A 37 16.65 18.82 8.15
CA ALA A 37 16.90 18.06 6.92
C ALA A 37 16.92 16.54 7.17
N ILE A 38 17.57 16.08 8.23
CA ILE A 38 17.59 14.67 8.62
C ILE A 38 16.18 14.19 8.96
N GLY A 39 15.39 14.99 9.68
CA GLY A 39 14.00 14.69 10.01
C GLY A 39 13.12 14.54 8.77
N LEU A 40 13.26 15.43 7.80
CA LEU A 40 12.51 15.38 6.53
C LEU A 40 12.87 14.14 5.70
N ILE A 41 14.14 13.77 5.61
CA ILE A 41 14.57 12.55 4.89
C ILE A 41 13.98 11.30 5.56
N GLY A 42 13.95 11.26 6.89
CA GLY A 42 13.34 10.16 7.64
C GLY A 42 11.84 10.01 7.35
N THR A 43 11.10 11.11 7.31
CA THR A 43 9.65 11.09 7.01
C THR A 43 9.36 10.68 5.57
N LEU A 44 10.19 11.06 4.60
CA LEU A 44 10.06 10.63 3.20
C LEU A 44 10.22 9.11 3.07
N GLY A 45 11.15 8.49 3.78
CA GLY A 45 11.32 7.03 3.79
C GLY A 45 10.09 6.29 4.30
N LEU A 46 9.46 6.77 5.37
CA LEU A 46 8.20 6.22 5.88
C LEU A 46 7.05 6.37 4.88
N GLN A 47 6.98 7.50 4.18
CA GLN A 47 5.93 7.76 3.19
C GLN A 47 6.02 6.80 2.00
N VAL A 48 7.22 6.52 1.49
CA VAL A 48 7.43 5.54 0.40
C VAL A 48 6.98 4.14 0.83
N ASN A 49 7.34 3.70 2.03
CA ASN A 49 6.92 2.39 2.55
C ASN A 49 5.40 2.30 2.74
N SER A 50 4.77 3.38 3.21
CA SER A 50 3.31 3.46 3.35
C SER A 50 2.60 3.34 2.00
N GLN A 51 3.08 4.04 0.97
CA GLN A 51 2.54 3.94 -0.39
C GLN A 51 2.66 2.52 -0.96
N ALA A 52 3.80 1.85 -0.74
CA ALA A 52 4.00 0.48 -1.17
C ALA A 52 3.03 -0.49 -0.48
N ALA A 53 2.79 -0.32 0.82
CA ALA A 53 1.85 -1.12 1.60
C ALA A 53 0.39 -0.91 1.14
N LEU A 54 0.01 0.34 0.84
CA LEU A 54 -1.32 0.67 0.31
C LEU A 54 -1.55 0.04 -1.07
N ALA A 55 -0.57 0.09 -1.97
CA ALA A 55 -0.66 -0.54 -3.28
C ALA A 55 -0.80 -2.06 -3.17
N GLU A 56 -0.09 -2.70 -2.25
CA GLU A 56 -0.21 -4.13 -1.98
C GLU A 56 -1.60 -4.50 -1.43
N ALA A 57 -2.13 -3.70 -0.49
CA ALA A 57 -3.46 -3.89 0.05
C ALA A 57 -4.56 -3.73 -1.03
N SER A 58 -4.40 -2.75 -1.93
CA SER A 58 -5.31 -2.55 -3.07
C SER A 58 -5.34 -3.76 -4.00
N MET A 59 -4.17 -4.28 -4.40
CA MET A 59 -4.10 -5.48 -5.25
C MET A 59 -4.73 -6.71 -4.60
N ARG A 60 -4.61 -6.88 -3.28
CA ARG A 60 -5.28 -7.96 -2.55
C ARG A 60 -6.80 -7.80 -2.53
N ALA A 61 -7.29 -6.56 -2.39
CA ALA A 61 -8.72 -6.27 -2.47
C ALA A 61 -9.26 -6.59 -3.87
N GLU A 62 -8.56 -6.18 -4.92
CA GLU A 62 -8.92 -6.49 -6.31
C GLU A 62 -8.97 -8.01 -6.56
N ALA A 63 -7.96 -8.76 -6.11
CA ALA A 63 -7.96 -10.21 -6.23
C ALA A 63 -9.14 -10.87 -5.51
N THR A 64 -9.54 -10.32 -4.36
CA THR A 64 -10.70 -10.81 -3.60
C THR A 64 -12.01 -10.53 -4.34
N ILE A 65 -12.16 -9.32 -4.89
CA ILE A 65 -13.33 -8.91 -5.68
C ILE A 65 -13.45 -9.79 -6.92
N ALA A 66 -12.38 -9.92 -7.69
CA ALA A 66 -12.36 -10.71 -8.90
C ALA A 66 -12.67 -12.21 -8.64
N ALA A 67 -12.13 -12.77 -7.56
CA ALA A 67 -12.43 -14.15 -7.19
C ALA A 67 -13.92 -14.36 -6.81
N ASN A 68 -14.51 -13.40 -6.07
CA ASN A 68 -15.94 -13.46 -5.71
C ASN A 68 -16.84 -13.26 -6.92
N GLU A 69 -16.46 -12.37 -7.85
CA GLU A 69 -17.16 -12.18 -9.11
C GLU A 69 -17.20 -13.47 -9.93
N LEU A 70 -16.04 -14.13 -10.10
CA LEU A 70 -15.97 -15.42 -10.79
C LEU A 70 -16.84 -16.48 -10.13
N ILE A 71 -16.81 -16.60 -8.80
CA ILE A 71 -17.69 -17.51 -8.06
C ILE A 71 -19.16 -17.16 -8.31
N GLY A 72 -19.52 -15.90 -8.37
CA GLY A 72 -20.87 -15.43 -8.71
C GLY A 72 -21.31 -15.86 -10.11
N VAL A 73 -20.44 -15.71 -11.11
CA VAL A 73 -20.67 -16.19 -12.49
C VAL A 73 -20.87 -17.71 -12.50
N MET A 74 -19.96 -18.46 -11.88
CA MET A 74 -20.03 -19.92 -11.80
C MET A 74 -21.29 -20.41 -11.07
N ASN A 75 -21.77 -19.69 -10.06
CA ASN A 75 -22.98 -20.02 -9.33
C ASN A 75 -24.26 -19.86 -10.19
N ASN A 76 -24.21 -19.02 -11.22
CA ASN A 76 -25.30 -18.86 -12.19
C ASN A 76 -25.19 -19.82 -13.38
N ASP A 77 -24.08 -20.56 -13.52
CA ASP A 77 -23.81 -21.48 -14.63
C ASP A 77 -23.36 -22.87 -14.12
N LEU A 78 -24.16 -23.43 -13.22
CA LEU A 78 -23.82 -24.69 -12.53
C LEU A 78 -23.74 -25.91 -13.47
N ASP A 79 -24.29 -25.80 -14.67
CA ASP A 79 -24.26 -26.92 -15.64
C ASP A 79 -22.90 -27.02 -16.34
N HIS A 80 -22.13 -25.97 -16.36
CA HIS A 80 -20.88 -25.88 -17.09
C HIS A 80 -19.66 -25.62 -16.20
N LEU A 81 -19.75 -25.97 -14.91
CA LEU A 81 -18.67 -25.73 -13.95
C LEU A 81 -17.31 -26.28 -14.40
N SER A 82 -17.31 -27.43 -15.09
CA SER A 82 -16.09 -28.05 -15.63
C SER A 82 -15.35 -27.18 -16.65
N ASP A 83 -16.09 -26.33 -17.38
CA ASP A 83 -15.53 -25.48 -18.43
C ASP A 83 -14.76 -24.27 -17.88
N TYR A 84 -14.95 -24.00 -16.59
CA TYR A 84 -14.18 -22.98 -15.84
C TYR A 84 -12.87 -23.50 -15.27
N ALA A 85 -12.59 -24.80 -15.38
CA ALA A 85 -11.36 -25.36 -14.84
C ALA A 85 -10.13 -24.88 -15.62
N VAL A 86 -9.14 -24.36 -14.88
CA VAL A 86 -7.87 -23.89 -15.43
C VAL A 86 -6.74 -24.50 -14.59
N ALA A 87 -5.88 -25.28 -15.26
CA ALA A 87 -4.69 -25.82 -14.63
C ALA A 87 -3.61 -24.72 -14.47
N GLU A 88 -2.60 -25.02 -13.68
CA GLU A 88 -1.43 -24.14 -13.56
C GLU A 88 -0.76 -23.93 -14.92
N ASP A 89 -0.42 -22.68 -15.23
CA ASP A 89 0.19 -22.26 -16.51
C ASP A 89 -0.64 -22.54 -17.78
N ALA A 90 -1.93 -22.93 -17.62
CA ALA A 90 -2.83 -23.11 -18.75
C ALA A 90 -3.49 -21.79 -19.14
N THR A 91 -3.80 -21.64 -20.43
CA THR A 91 -4.62 -20.52 -20.93
C THR A 91 -6.06 -20.70 -20.51
N PRO A 92 -6.72 -19.68 -19.94
CA PRO A 92 -8.14 -19.71 -19.64
C PRO A 92 -8.99 -20.02 -20.87
N GLY A 93 -10.02 -20.86 -20.69
CA GLY A 93 -10.97 -21.17 -21.74
C GLY A 93 -11.92 -20.01 -22.05
N ALA A 94 -12.70 -20.12 -23.13
CA ALA A 94 -13.58 -19.07 -23.64
C ALA A 94 -14.56 -18.52 -22.59
N ARG A 95 -15.00 -19.32 -21.61
CA ARG A 95 -15.90 -18.84 -20.53
C ARG A 95 -15.22 -17.91 -19.51
N LEU A 96 -13.89 -17.94 -19.47
CA LEU A 96 -13.09 -17.12 -18.57
C LEU A 96 -12.39 -15.97 -19.30
N GLU A 97 -12.46 -15.89 -20.62
CA GLU A 97 -11.69 -14.96 -21.42
C GLU A 97 -11.96 -13.49 -21.03
N ASP A 98 -13.23 -13.10 -21.00
CA ASP A 98 -13.63 -11.73 -20.65
C ASP A 98 -13.26 -11.39 -19.21
N TRP A 99 -13.51 -12.30 -18.27
CA TRP A 99 -13.17 -12.11 -16.87
C TRP A 99 -11.65 -12.04 -16.67
N HIS A 100 -10.89 -12.90 -17.36
CA HIS A 100 -9.43 -12.91 -17.27
C HIS A 100 -8.80 -11.64 -17.89
N ALA A 101 -9.38 -11.12 -18.96
CA ALA A 101 -8.97 -9.85 -19.56
C ALA A 101 -9.19 -8.69 -18.57
N ALA A 102 -10.37 -8.63 -17.93
CA ALA A 102 -10.65 -7.64 -16.90
C ALA A 102 -9.70 -7.76 -15.68
N LEU A 103 -9.39 -9.00 -15.24
CA LEU A 103 -8.44 -9.24 -14.17
C LEU A 103 -7.06 -8.67 -14.49
N ALA A 104 -6.58 -8.84 -15.74
CA ALA A 104 -5.28 -8.37 -16.18
C ALA A 104 -5.16 -6.84 -16.20
N GLU A 105 -6.26 -6.10 -16.33
CA GLU A 105 -6.28 -4.63 -16.25
C GLU A 105 -5.97 -4.12 -14.83
N HIS A 106 -6.38 -4.87 -13.81
CA HIS A 106 -6.26 -4.47 -12.41
C HIS A 106 -5.06 -5.10 -11.69
N LEU A 107 -4.67 -6.32 -12.10
CA LEU A 107 -3.59 -7.06 -11.46
C LEU A 107 -2.46 -7.36 -12.46
N PRO A 108 -1.28 -6.73 -12.30
CA PRO A 108 -0.16 -6.95 -13.20
C PRO A 108 0.39 -8.37 -13.07
N ASN A 109 0.72 -8.98 -14.22
CA ASN A 109 1.22 -10.36 -14.31
C ASN A 109 0.31 -11.37 -13.59
N ALA A 110 -1.01 -11.18 -13.71
CA ALA A 110 -2.00 -12.06 -13.11
C ALA A 110 -2.01 -13.42 -13.80
N SER A 111 -2.12 -14.48 -13.02
CA SER A 111 -2.44 -15.83 -13.46
C SER A 111 -3.52 -16.42 -12.58
N VAL A 112 -4.32 -17.32 -13.12
CA VAL A 112 -5.44 -17.95 -12.40
C VAL A 112 -5.35 -19.45 -12.47
N VAL A 113 -5.69 -20.10 -11.39
CA VAL A 113 -5.93 -21.55 -11.32
C VAL A 113 -7.33 -21.77 -10.77
N VAL A 114 -8.15 -22.52 -11.50
CA VAL A 114 -9.51 -22.87 -11.06
C VAL A 114 -9.62 -24.37 -11.01
N ALA A 115 -9.76 -24.92 -9.82
CA ALA A 115 -10.00 -26.34 -9.62
C ALA A 115 -11.48 -26.58 -9.31
N VAL A 116 -12.10 -27.45 -10.13
CA VAL A 116 -13.49 -27.87 -10.00
C VAL A 116 -13.52 -29.36 -9.66
N THR A 117 -13.99 -29.70 -8.47
CA THR A 117 -13.98 -31.08 -7.97
C THR A 117 -15.37 -31.45 -7.46
N PRO A 118 -16.06 -32.39 -8.12
CA PRO A 118 -17.32 -32.92 -7.60
C PRO A 118 -17.11 -33.58 -6.22
N ALA A 119 -17.90 -33.21 -5.24
CA ALA A 119 -17.82 -33.79 -3.92
C ALA A 119 -18.55 -35.15 -3.91
N ALA A 120 -17.82 -36.23 -3.71
CA ALA A 120 -18.35 -37.58 -3.75
C ALA A 120 -19.56 -37.78 -2.79
N GLY A 121 -20.63 -38.42 -3.30
CA GLY A 121 -21.82 -38.67 -2.52
C GLY A 121 -22.73 -37.48 -2.23
N THR A 122 -22.46 -36.33 -2.83
CA THR A 122 -23.27 -35.10 -2.64
C THR A 122 -23.59 -34.43 -3.98
N LYS A 123 -24.62 -33.57 -4.00
CA LYS A 123 -24.91 -32.70 -5.16
C LYS A 123 -24.08 -31.41 -5.16
N ARG A 124 -22.96 -31.42 -4.43
CA ARG A 124 -22.08 -30.23 -4.28
C ARG A 124 -20.81 -30.37 -5.13
N THR A 125 -20.36 -29.29 -5.67
CA THR A 125 -19.08 -29.22 -6.37
C THR A 125 -18.17 -28.23 -5.62
N ALA A 126 -17.02 -28.73 -5.19
CA ALA A 126 -16.00 -27.86 -4.61
C ALA A 126 -15.33 -27.05 -5.73
N VAL A 127 -15.26 -25.76 -5.58
CA VAL A 127 -14.58 -24.84 -6.49
C VAL A 127 -13.51 -24.12 -5.69
N ALA A 128 -12.26 -24.21 -6.15
CA ALA A 128 -11.15 -23.46 -5.62
C ALA A 128 -10.62 -22.50 -6.70
N VAL A 129 -10.70 -21.22 -6.43
CA VAL A 129 -10.15 -20.16 -7.28
C VAL A 129 -8.89 -19.64 -6.63
N GLU A 130 -7.76 -19.69 -7.32
CA GLU A 130 -6.49 -19.13 -6.88
C GLU A 130 -6.01 -18.13 -7.91
N ILE A 131 -5.85 -16.86 -7.49
CA ILE A 131 -5.32 -15.77 -8.28
C ILE A 131 -3.92 -15.48 -7.77
N ARG A 132 -2.95 -15.42 -8.67
CA ARG A 132 -1.56 -15.08 -8.39
C ARG A 132 -1.19 -13.84 -9.17
N TRP A 133 -0.41 -12.94 -8.58
CA TRP A 133 0.05 -11.72 -9.24
C TRP A 133 1.43 -11.29 -8.74
N ARG A 134 2.11 -10.48 -9.54
CA ARG A 134 3.38 -9.83 -9.19
C ARG A 134 3.33 -8.37 -9.60
N ARG A 135 3.75 -7.48 -8.73
CA ARG A 135 3.83 -6.05 -9.05
C ARG A 135 4.83 -5.76 -10.19
N ASN A 136 5.93 -6.50 -10.23
CA ASN A 136 6.94 -6.51 -11.29
C ASN A 136 7.62 -7.88 -11.33
N GLU A 137 8.47 -8.11 -12.32
CA GLU A 137 9.15 -9.41 -12.52
C GLU A 137 10.05 -9.83 -11.33
N THR A 138 10.63 -8.86 -10.62
CA THR A 138 11.53 -9.11 -9.48
C THR A 138 10.81 -9.17 -8.14
N ALA A 139 9.54 -8.79 -8.09
CA ALA A 139 8.75 -8.79 -6.85
C ALA A 139 8.34 -10.22 -6.47
N GLN A 140 8.16 -10.42 -5.17
CA GLN A 140 7.58 -11.66 -4.66
C GLN A 140 6.19 -11.87 -5.26
N GLN A 141 5.90 -13.13 -5.63
CA GLN A 141 4.56 -13.51 -6.08
C GLN A 141 3.58 -13.52 -4.92
N ASN A 142 2.50 -12.80 -5.08
CA ASN A 142 1.36 -12.83 -4.19
C ASN A 142 0.33 -13.83 -4.67
N ARG A 143 -0.50 -14.32 -3.75
CA ARG A 143 -1.60 -15.21 -4.08
C ARG A 143 -2.80 -14.95 -3.19
N HIS A 144 -3.97 -15.11 -3.78
CA HIS A 144 -5.24 -15.13 -3.06
C HIS A 144 -6.01 -16.40 -3.48
N ARG A 145 -6.49 -17.16 -2.51
CA ARG A 145 -7.21 -18.40 -2.77
C ARG A 145 -8.51 -18.44 -1.99
N ILE A 146 -9.59 -18.71 -2.69
CA ILE A 146 -10.92 -18.96 -2.11
C ILE A 146 -11.36 -20.38 -2.46
N VAL A 147 -12.00 -21.05 -1.50
CA VAL A 147 -12.63 -22.35 -1.72
C VAL A 147 -14.09 -22.24 -1.30
N THR A 148 -14.98 -22.66 -2.20
CA THR A 148 -16.42 -22.66 -1.96
C THR A 148 -17.05 -23.93 -2.47
N TYR A 149 -18.30 -24.20 -2.05
CA TYR A 149 -19.10 -25.31 -2.54
C TYR A 149 -20.35 -24.78 -3.25
N LEU A 150 -20.45 -25.10 -4.52
CA LEU A 150 -21.62 -24.75 -5.33
C LEU A 150 -22.56 -25.96 -5.37
N SER A 151 -23.86 -25.73 -5.26
CA SER A 151 -24.87 -26.78 -5.31
C SER A 151 -26.15 -26.24 -5.97
N ARG A 152 -26.82 -27.09 -6.75
CA ARG A 152 -28.20 -26.80 -7.16
C ARG A 152 -29.11 -26.90 -5.94
N SER A 153 -30.01 -25.92 -5.79
CA SER A 153 -31.18 -26.12 -4.95
C SER A 153 -32.06 -27.14 -5.59
N ALA A 154 -32.55 -28.08 -4.78
CA ALA A 154 -33.48 -29.11 -5.23
C ALA A 154 -34.85 -28.52 -5.54
#